data_aca92d7e8bc0e192936f1f20773307fe
#
_entry.id   aca92d7e8bc0e192936f1f20773307fe
#
_cell.length_a   1.000
_cell.length_b   1.000
_cell.length_c   1.000
_cell.angle_alpha   90.00
_cell.angle_beta   90.00
_cell.angle_gamma   90.00
#
_symmetry.space_group_name_H-M   'P 1'
#
loop_
_entity.id
_entity.type
_entity.pdbx_description
1 polymer ?
#
loop_
_entity_poly.entity_id
_entity_poly.type
_entity_poly.pdbx_seq_one_letter_code
_entity_poly.pdbx_strand_id
1 'polypeptide(L)'
;MNYSFKVNNDVLVVSLQGRFDTEASAKFEMEFAEISKENPHGSLVVDASELEYVASSGLRIILKMVKTEKNFKLVNVSPEVYNVFEMTGFSKIINITKALRKIDLDKCEKIDAGGNGAVYRVSEDEIVKVNFNPETYEDLDKELAKAKEAFLLGIPTAISFDLVDCGEGRS
;
A
#
# COMPACT_ATOMS: atom_id res chain seq x y z
N MET A 1 9.97 -6.94 -16.96
CA MET A 1 9.75 -5.97 -15.87
C MET A 1 10.40 -4.66 -16.23
N ASN A 2 9.69 -3.57 -16.02
CA ASN A 2 10.27 -2.23 -16.07
C ASN A 2 10.44 -1.71 -14.64
N TYR A 3 11.42 -0.84 -14.45
CA TYR A 3 11.62 -0.13 -13.19
C TYR A 3 12.25 1.23 -13.46
N SER A 4 12.01 2.16 -12.55
CA SER A 4 12.60 3.49 -12.62
C SER A 4 13.10 3.91 -11.24
N PHE A 5 14.07 4.82 -11.25
CA PHE A 5 14.69 5.35 -10.05
C PHE A 5 14.52 6.88 -10.04
N LYS A 6 14.15 7.42 -8.89
CA LYS A 6 14.01 8.86 -8.69
C LYS A 6 14.55 9.24 -7.32
N VAL A 7 15.42 10.23 -7.29
CA VAL A 7 15.95 10.77 -6.03
C VAL A 7 15.20 12.06 -5.70
N ASN A 8 14.57 12.11 -4.55
CA ASN A 8 13.89 13.27 -4.01
C ASN A 8 14.50 13.60 -2.65
N ASN A 9 15.29 14.66 -2.56
CA ASN A 9 16.06 15.01 -1.36
C ASN A 9 16.88 13.82 -0.86
N ASP A 10 16.58 13.28 0.33
CA ASP A 10 17.26 12.17 0.99
C ASP A 10 16.53 10.81 0.79
N VAL A 11 15.59 10.74 -0.14
CA VAL A 11 14.79 9.55 -0.41
C VAL A 11 15.06 9.04 -1.82
N LEU A 12 15.51 7.79 -1.93
CA LEU A 12 15.54 7.06 -3.18
C LEU A 12 14.19 6.35 -3.38
N VAL A 13 13.48 6.70 -4.46
CA VAL A 13 12.23 6.04 -4.84
C VAL A 13 12.49 5.11 -6.02
N VAL A 14 12.07 3.87 -5.87
CA VAL A 14 12.16 2.83 -6.90
C VAL A 14 10.75 2.41 -7.26
N SER A 15 10.32 2.63 -8.49
CA SER A 15 9.02 2.14 -8.98
C SER A 15 9.20 0.84 -9.75
N LEU A 16 8.43 -0.18 -9.39
CA LEU A 16 8.45 -1.51 -10.02
C LEU A 16 7.19 -1.70 -10.87
N GLN A 17 7.36 -2.19 -12.12
CA GLN A 17 6.25 -2.40 -13.04
C GLN A 17 6.31 -3.78 -13.68
N GLY A 18 5.17 -4.50 -13.66
CA GLY A 18 4.99 -5.81 -14.27
C GLY A 18 5.51 -6.96 -13.37
N ARG A 19 6.23 -7.91 -13.92
CA ARG A 19 6.58 -9.17 -13.23
C ARG A 19 8.01 -9.17 -12.70
N PHE A 20 8.16 -9.30 -11.38
CA PHE A 20 9.48 -9.43 -10.73
C PHE A 20 9.88 -10.90 -10.63
N ASP A 21 10.15 -11.51 -11.77
CA ASP A 21 10.59 -12.89 -11.92
C ASP A 21 12.12 -13.05 -11.78
N THR A 22 12.64 -14.23 -12.07
CA THR A 22 14.05 -14.54 -11.84
C THR A 22 15.01 -13.75 -12.73
N GLU A 23 14.65 -13.56 -14.00
CA GLU A 23 15.47 -12.81 -14.96
C GLU A 23 15.48 -11.32 -14.60
N ALA A 24 14.30 -10.76 -14.37
CA ALA A 24 14.15 -9.37 -13.93
C ALA A 24 14.87 -9.10 -12.61
N SER A 25 14.84 -10.05 -11.69
CA SER A 25 15.51 -9.96 -10.39
C SER A 25 17.03 -9.82 -10.52
N ALA A 26 17.67 -10.63 -11.36
CA ALA A 26 19.11 -10.58 -11.55
C ALA A 26 19.57 -9.25 -12.15
N LYS A 27 18.86 -8.77 -13.16
CA LYS A 27 19.14 -7.48 -13.80
C LYS A 27 18.95 -6.32 -12.81
N PHE A 28 17.82 -6.30 -12.11
CA PHE A 28 17.50 -5.27 -11.13
C PHE A 28 18.55 -5.20 -10.01
N GLU A 29 19.00 -6.34 -9.48
CA GLU A 29 19.97 -6.38 -8.39
C GLU A 29 21.29 -5.68 -8.74
N MET A 30 21.77 -5.88 -9.98
CA MET A 30 22.99 -5.25 -10.47
C MET A 30 22.82 -3.73 -10.60
N GLU A 31 21.76 -3.30 -11.29
CA GLU A 31 21.53 -1.88 -11.54
C GLU A 31 21.17 -1.12 -10.22
N PHE A 32 20.42 -1.73 -9.33
CA PHE A 32 20.10 -1.13 -8.03
C PHE A 32 21.37 -0.92 -7.19
N ALA A 33 22.30 -1.86 -7.18
CA ALA A 33 23.55 -1.73 -6.43
C ALA A 33 24.41 -0.54 -6.91
N GLU A 34 24.43 -0.29 -8.22
CA GLU A 34 25.12 0.86 -8.81
C GLU A 34 24.41 2.17 -8.46
N ILE A 35 23.10 2.24 -8.67
CA ILE A 35 22.29 3.44 -8.43
C ILE A 35 22.28 3.83 -6.95
N SER A 36 22.11 2.87 -6.04
CA SER A 36 22.16 3.13 -4.59
C SER A 36 23.51 3.69 -4.16
N LYS A 37 24.59 3.21 -4.77
CA LYS A 37 25.96 3.70 -4.48
C LYS A 37 26.19 5.13 -5.01
N GLU A 38 25.67 5.42 -6.21
CA GLU A 38 25.84 6.73 -6.86
C GLU A 38 24.95 7.81 -6.24
N ASN A 39 23.84 7.40 -5.61
CA ASN A 39 22.86 8.30 -4.99
C ASN A 39 22.73 8.01 -3.50
N PRO A 40 23.61 8.57 -2.65
CA PRO A 40 23.49 8.45 -1.20
C PRO A 40 22.11 8.92 -0.73
N HIS A 41 21.45 8.14 0.09
CA HIS A 41 20.11 8.43 0.60
C HIS A 41 19.93 7.89 2.03
N GLY A 42 19.05 8.53 2.79
CA GLY A 42 18.71 8.12 4.16
C GLY A 42 17.47 7.24 4.23
N SER A 43 16.72 7.12 3.12
CA SER A 43 15.49 6.33 3.05
C SER A 43 15.30 5.72 1.67
N LEU A 44 14.81 4.47 1.62
CA LEU A 44 14.42 3.79 0.39
C LEU A 44 12.92 3.52 0.39
N VAL A 45 12.22 4.01 -0.62
CA VAL A 45 10.81 3.72 -0.88
C VAL A 45 10.70 2.93 -2.18
N VAL A 46 10.12 1.73 -2.10
CA VAL A 46 9.80 0.92 -3.28
C VAL A 46 8.31 1.03 -3.54
N ASP A 47 7.94 1.63 -4.66
CA ASP A 47 6.56 1.75 -5.12
C ASP A 47 6.21 0.54 -5.99
N ALA A 48 5.26 -0.24 -5.52
CA ALA A 48 4.77 -1.46 -6.16
C ALA A 48 3.37 -1.29 -6.78
N SER A 49 2.94 -0.05 -7.07
CA SER A 49 1.59 0.23 -7.61
C SER A 49 1.31 -0.49 -8.94
N GLU A 50 2.35 -0.72 -9.75
CA GLU A 50 2.26 -1.41 -11.03
C GLU A 50 2.94 -2.79 -11.01
N LEU A 51 3.28 -3.31 -9.82
CA LEU A 51 3.84 -4.66 -9.66
C LEU A 51 2.72 -5.70 -9.70
N GLU A 52 2.77 -6.58 -10.70
CA GLU A 52 1.74 -7.60 -10.96
C GLU A 52 2.08 -8.95 -10.32
N TYR A 53 3.37 -9.24 -10.17
CA TYR A 53 3.83 -10.55 -9.71
C TYR A 53 5.23 -10.46 -9.10
N VAL A 54 5.48 -11.25 -8.07
CA VAL A 54 6.80 -11.40 -7.45
C VAL A 54 7.15 -12.88 -7.28
N ALA A 55 8.30 -13.29 -7.83
CA ALA A 55 8.85 -14.62 -7.64
C ALA A 55 9.71 -14.68 -6.36
N SER A 56 10.12 -15.88 -5.96
CA SER A 56 10.99 -16.09 -4.79
C SER A 56 12.34 -15.35 -4.91
N SER A 57 12.86 -15.19 -6.13
CA SER A 57 14.05 -14.38 -6.41
C SER A 57 13.80 -12.90 -6.11
N GLY A 58 12.66 -12.34 -6.55
CA GLY A 58 12.26 -10.97 -6.26
C GLY A 58 12.07 -10.73 -4.75
N LEU A 59 11.40 -11.65 -4.07
CA LEU A 59 11.25 -11.59 -2.60
C LEU A 59 12.61 -11.55 -1.88
N ARG A 60 13.59 -12.34 -2.34
CA ARG A 60 14.96 -12.34 -1.79
C ARG A 60 15.63 -10.98 -1.94
N ILE A 61 15.45 -10.33 -3.09
CA ILE A 61 16.03 -9.00 -3.33
C ILE A 61 15.36 -7.95 -2.45
N ILE A 62 14.03 -7.96 -2.35
CA ILE A 62 13.33 -7.06 -1.42
C ILE A 62 13.82 -7.26 0.01
N LEU A 63 13.97 -8.51 0.46
CA LEU A 63 14.54 -8.79 1.78
C LEU A 63 15.99 -8.30 1.94
N LYS A 64 16.80 -8.38 0.89
CA LYS A 64 18.16 -7.83 0.91
C LYS A 64 18.10 -6.32 1.09
N MET A 65 17.26 -5.60 0.32
CA MET A 65 17.07 -4.16 0.48
C MET A 65 16.62 -3.78 1.89
N VAL A 66 15.65 -4.50 2.47
CA VAL A 66 15.21 -4.27 3.87
C VAL A 66 16.37 -4.35 4.87
N LYS A 67 17.36 -5.22 4.62
CA LYS A 67 18.51 -5.41 5.52
C LYS A 67 19.65 -4.42 5.28
N THR A 68 19.80 -3.93 4.06
CA THR A 68 20.93 -3.07 3.67
C THR A 68 20.57 -1.59 3.66
N GLU A 69 19.31 -1.27 3.38
CA GLU A 69 18.86 0.11 3.22
C GLU A 69 18.19 0.62 4.51
N LYS A 70 18.47 1.87 4.84
CA LYS A 70 17.83 2.53 5.98
C LYS A 70 16.39 2.92 5.64
N ASN A 71 15.53 2.90 6.64
CA ASN A 71 14.14 3.37 6.51
C ASN A 71 13.44 2.84 5.26
N PHE A 72 13.56 1.53 5.01
CA PHE A 72 12.92 0.87 3.87
C PHE A 72 11.39 0.87 4.03
N LYS A 73 10.68 1.21 2.94
CA LYS A 73 9.22 1.08 2.82
C LYS A 73 8.86 0.46 1.48
N LEU A 74 7.93 -0.48 1.48
CA LEU A 74 7.29 -1.03 0.28
C LEU A 74 5.85 -0.51 0.25
N VAL A 75 5.50 0.30 -0.74
CA VAL A 75 4.21 1.00 -0.78
C VAL A 75 3.37 0.63 -1.99
N ASN A 76 2.07 0.87 -1.90
CA ASN A 76 1.09 0.67 -2.97
C ASN A 76 1.05 -0.78 -3.48
N VAL A 77 1.23 -1.75 -2.60
CA VAL A 77 1.24 -3.18 -2.97
C VAL A 77 -0.19 -3.67 -3.24
N SER A 78 -0.44 -4.22 -4.43
CA SER A 78 -1.75 -4.80 -4.78
C SER A 78 -2.12 -5.93 -3.80
N PRO A 79 -3.42 -6.21 -3.57
CA PRO A 79 -3.85 -7.29 -2.69
C PRO A 79 -3.26 -8.64 -3.09
N GLU A 80 -3.16 -8.92 -4.39
CA GLU A 80 -2.61 -10.18 -4.93
C GLU A 80 -1.14 -10.35 -4.59
N VAL A 81 -0.35 -9.29 -4.78
CA VAL A 81 1.08 -9.29 -4.44
C VAL A 81 1.27 -9.29 -2.92
N TYR A 82 0.44 -8.56 -2.18
CA TYR A 82 0.50 -8.55 -0.71
C TYR A 82 0.27 -9.94 -0.11
N ASN A 83 -0.67 -10.73 -0.66
CA ASN A 83 -0.92 -12.09 -0.22
C ASN A 83 0.34 -12.98 -0.31
N VAL A 84 1.22 -12.76 -1.29
CA VAL A 84 2.49 -13.48 -1.39
C VAL A 84 3.40 -13.15 -0.20
N PHE A 85 3.48 -11.87 0.20
CA PHE A 85 4.25 -11.47 1.39
C PHE A 85 3.65 -12.02 2.68
N GLU A 86 2.33 -12.10 2.76
CA GLU A 86 1.63 -12.64 3.92
C GLU A 86 1.84 -14.15 4.06
N MET A 87 1.65 -14.90 2.98
CA MET A 87 1.87 -16.37 2.94
C MET A 87 3.31 -16.77 3.26
N THR A 88 4.28 -15.93 2.87
CA THR A 88 5.70 -16.16 3.15
C THR A 88 6.14 -15.64 4.52
N GLY A 89 5.26 -14.95 5.24
CA GLY A 89 5.55 -14.33 6.54
C GLY A 89 6.36 -13.03 6.46
N PHE A 90 6.65 -12.55 5.26
CA PHE A 90 7.47 -11.34 5.07
C PHE A 90 6.72 -10.05 5.43
N SER A 91 5.40 -10.06 5.39
CA SER A 91 4.56 -8.93 5.85
C SER A 91 4.80 -8.55 7.33
N LYS A 92 5.34 -9.47 8.14
CA LYS A 92 5.65 -9.23 9.55
C LYS A 92 7.00 -8.54 9.79
N ILE A 93 7.87 -8.53 8.79
CA ILE A 93 9.25 -8.02 8.91
C ILE A 93 9.55 -6.87 7.94
N ILE A 94 8.68 -6.66 6.96
CA ILE A 94 8.80 -5.59 5.98
C ILE A 94 7.70 -4.56 6.26
N ASN A 95 8.05 -3.28 6.26
CA ASN A 95 7.05 -2.21 6.30
C ASN A 95 6.36 -2.11 4.94
N ILE A 96 5.16 -2.70 4.84
CA ILE A 96 4.38 -2.78 3.61
C ILE A 96 3.08 -2.00 3.77
N THR A 97 2.81 -1.09 2.84
CA THR A 97 1.52 -0.41 2.71
C THR A 97 0.78 -0.98 1.49
N LYS A 98 -0.43 -1.47 1.71
CA LYS A 98 -1.30 -1.97 0.63
C LYS A 98 -1.77 -0.82 -0.27
N ALA A 99 -1.97 -1.11 -1.55
CA ALA A 99 -2.70 -0.22 -2.43
C ALA A 99 -4.16 -0.13 -1.97
N LEU A 100 -4.66 1.08 -1.86
CA LEU A 100 -6.07 1.29 -1.57
C LEU A 100 -6.91 1.05 -2.83
N ARG A 101 -8.06 0.37 -2.65
CA ARG A 101 -9.06 0.25 -3.71
C ARG A 101 -9.62 1.63 -4.03
N LYS A 102 -9.56 2.02 -5.30
CA LYS A 102 -10.12 3.31 -5.73
C LYS A 102 -11.63 3.20 -5.92
N ILE A 103 -12.35 4.16 -5.35
CA ILE A 103 -13.80 4.31 -5.49
C ILE A 103 -14.08 5.67 -6.13
N ASP A 104 -14.80 5.62 -7.24
CA ASP A 104 -15.29 6.81 -7.93
C ASP A 104 -16.63 7.23 -7.31
N LEU A 105 -16.59 8.22 -6.43
CA LEU A 105 -17.78 8.70 -5.70
C LEU A 105 -18.84 9.30 -6.61
N ASP A 106 -18.49 9.80 -7.79
CA ASP A 106 -19.44 10.37 -8.75
C ASP A 106 -20.38 9.30 -9.32
N LYS A 107 -19.99 8.01 -9.23
CA LYS A 107 -20.80 6.86 -9.62
C LYS A 107 -21.59 6.24 -8.45
N CYS A 108 -21.43 6.75 -7.25
CA CYS A 108 -22.04 6.22 -6.05
C CYS A 108 -23.23 7.06 -5.59
N GLU A 109 -24.27 6.40 -5.10
CA GLU A 109 -25.42 7.08 -4.49
C GLU A 109 -25.02 7.62 -3.11
N LYS A 110 -25.17 8.94 -2.91
CA LYS A 110 -25.00 9.53 -1.58
C LYS A 110 -26.21 9.23 -0.72
N ILE A 111 -26.00 8.48 0.36
CA ILE A 111 -27.09 8.05 1.27
C ILE A 111 -27.32 9.09 2.35
N ASP A 112 -26.24 9.61 2.94
CA ASP A 112 -26.30 10.50 4.09
C ASP A 112 -25.10 11.45 4.15
N ALA A 113 -25.23 12.57 4.87
CA ALA A 113 -24.13 13.49 5.14
C ALA A 113 -24.36 14.20 6.48
N GLY A 114 -23.31 14.18 7.29
CA GLY A 114 -23.23 14.91 8.54
C GLY A 114 -22.16 16.00 8.51
N GLY A 115 -21.90 16.63 9.66
CA GLY A 115 -20.88 17.68 9.78
C GLY A 115 -19.45 17.21 9.51
N ASN A 116 -19.15 15.94 9.75
CA ASN A 116 -17.80 15.39 9.70
C ASN A 116 -17.55 14.47 8.49
N GLY A 117 -18.60 14.11 7.72
CA GLY A 117 -18.42 13.18 6.61
C GLY A 117 -19.71 12.91 5.86
N ALA A 118 -19.61 12.03 4.85
CA ALA A 118 -20.72 11.53 4.05
C ALA A 118 -20.63 10.02 3.87
N VAL A 119 -21.76 9.39 3.62
CA VAL A 119 -21.88 7.96 3.34
C VAL A 119 -22.41 7.77 1.93
N TYR A 120 -21.74 6.92 1.18
CA TYR A 120 -22.10 6.58 -0.20
C TYR A 120 -22.34 5.09 -0.34
N ARG A 121 -23.32 4.71 -1.15
CA ARG A 121 -23.58 3.32 -1.52
C ARG A 121 -22.73 2.94 -2.72
N VAL A 122 -21.87 1.94 -2.53
CA VAL A 122 -21.00 1.41 -3.60
C VAL A 122 -21.65 0.23 -4.30
N SER A 123 -22.35 -0.63 -3.54
CA SER A 123 -23.16 -1.75 -4.05
C SER A 123 -24.35 -2.00 -3.15
N GLU A 124 -25.12 -3.08 -3.40
CA GLU A 124 -26.25 -3.46 -2.55
C GLU A 124 -25.84 -3.71 -1.09
N ASP A 125 -24.66 -4.29 -0.89
CA ASP A 125 -24.16 -4.74 0.42
C ASP A 125 -22.97 -3.90 0.93
N GLU A 126 -22.53 -2.88 0.18
CA GLU A 126 -21.34 -2.11 0.52
C GLU A 126 -21.60 -0.62 0.52
N ILE A 127 -21.16 0.02 1.59
CA ILE A 127 -21.14 1.48 1.74
C ILE A 127 -19.70 1.95 2.01
N VAL A 128 -19.41 3.18 1.65
CA VAL A 128 -18.18 3.87 2.03
C VAL A 128 -18.53 5.11 2.85
N LYS A 129 -17.83 5.28 3.97
CA LYS A 129 -17.85 6.52 4.77
C LYS A 129 -16.66 7.37 4.36
N VAL A 130 -16.90 8.61 3.98
CA VAL A 130 -15.89 9.59 3.59
C VAL A 130 -15.82 10.67 4.64
N ASN A 131 -14.65 10.89 5.23
CA ASN A 131 -14.41 11.96 6.18
C ASN A 131 -14.07 13.27 5.45
N PHE A 132 -14.64 14.41 5.89
CA PHE A 132 -14.36 15.73 5.28
C PHE A 132 -13.07 16.36 5.81
N ASN A 133 -12.62 15.95 6.99
CA ASN A 133 -11.36 16.41 7.53
C ASN A 133 -10.22 15.52 7.00
N PRO A 134 -9.08 16.09 6.61
CA PRO A 134 -7.94 15.31 6.22
C PRO A 134 -7.41 14.54 7.44
N GLU A 135 -7.61 13.25 7.44
CA GLU A 135 -7.02 12.33 8.39
C GLU A 135 -5.81 11.64 7.77
N THR A 136 -4.82 11.32 8.58
CA THR A 136 -3.69 10.55 8.09
C THR A 136 -4.10 9.09 7.89
N TYR A 137 -3.42 8.39 6.98
CA TYR A 137 -3.62 6.94 6.81
C TYR A 137 -3.52 6.18 8.16
N GLU A 138 -2.59 6.61 9.03
CA GLU A 138 -2.39 6.00 10.35
C GLU A 138 -3.60 6.19 11.28
N ASP A 139 -4.29 7.32 11.20
CA ASP A 139 -5.48 7.59 12.01
C ASP A 139 -6.66 6.76 11.54
N LEU A 140 -6.85 6.67 10.22
CA LEU A 140 -7.88 5.82 9.60
C LEU A 140 -7.66 4.34 9.86
N ASP A 141 -6.40 3.85 9.79
CA ASP A 141 -6.07 2.45 10.09
C ASP A 141 -6.35 2.11 11.56
N LYS A 142 -6.09 3.06 12.49
CA LYS A 142 -6.46 2.90 13.91
C LYS A 142 -7.99 2.89 14.10
N GLU A 143 -8.74 3.71 13.37
CA GLU A 143 -10.22 3.70 13.41
C GLU A 143 -10.74 2.35 12.90
N LEU A 144 -10.24 1.86 11.78
CA LEU A 144 -10.56 0.56 11.21
C LEU A 144 -10.28 -0.59 12.21
N ALA A 145 -9.12 -0.56 12.86
CA ALA A 145 -8.75 -1.57 13.85
C ALA A 145 -9.72 -1.59 15.05
N LYS A 146 -10.08 -0.40 15.57
CA LYS A 146 -11.06 -0.27 16.66
C LYS A 146 -12.45 -0.75 16.26
N ALA A 147 -12.90 -0.46 15.03
CA ALA A 147 -14.19 -0.92 14.53
C ALA A 147 -14.24 -2.46 14.42
N LYS A 148 -13.16 -3.09 13.96
CA LYS A 148 -13.01 -4.55 13.92
C LYS A 148 -13.02 -5.16 15.32
N GLU A 149 -12.33 -4.57 16.28
CA GLU A 149 -12.32 -5.00 17.67
C GLU A 149 -13.72 -4.89 18.31
N ALA A 150 -14.43 -3.77 18.12
CA ALA A 150 -15.78 -3.59 18.61
C ALA A 150 -16.73 -4.66 18.07
N PHE A 151 -16.64 -4.98 16.79
CA PHE A 151 -17.42 -6.05 16.18
C PHE A 151 -17.13 -7.42 16.80
N LEU A 152 -15.85 -7.77 17.03
CA LEU A 152 -15.45 -9.02 17.68
C LEU A 152 -15.94 -9.11 19.14
N LEU A 153 -16.09 -7.99 19.83
CA LEU A 153 -16.66 -7.91 21.17
C LEU A 153 -18.20 -7.97 21.18
N GLY A 154 -18.85 -8.11 20.03
CA GLY A 154 -20.30 -8.21 19.90
C GLY A 154 -21.02 -6.86 20.03
N ILE A 155 -20.31 -5.75 19.90
CA ILE A 155 -20.93 -4.42 19.89
C ILE A 155 -21.63 -4.24 18.53
N PRO A 156 -22.93 -3.89 18.48
CA PRO A 156 -23.64 -3.66 17.24
C PRO A 156 -23.02 -2.49 16.48
N THR A 157 -22.26 -2.81 15.42
CA THR A 157 -21.61 -1.83 14.53
C THR A 157 -21.59 -2.37 13.11
N ALA A 158 -21.42 -1.46 12.15
CA ALA A 158 -21.14 -1.88 10.76
C ALA A 158 -19.81 -2.62 10.70
N ILE A 159 -19.74 -3.65 9.87
CA ILE A 159 -18.48 -4.37 9.64
C ILE A 159 -17.59 -3.50 8.77
N SER A 160 -16.46 -3.07 9.31
CA SER A 160 -15.44 -2.34 8.57
C SER A 160 -14.48 -3.32 7.90
N PHE A 161 -14.46 -3.34 6.57
CA PHE A 161 -13.64 -4.28 5.81
C PHE A 161 -12.24 -3.75 5.56
N ASP A 162 -12.12 -2.55 4.94
CA ASP A 162 -10.85 -2.00 4.51
C ASP A 162 -10.92 -0.47 4.36
N LEU A 163 -9.76 0.16 4.16
CA LEU A 163 -9.63 1.54 3.73
C LEU A 163 -9.65 1.61 2.20
N VAL A 164 -10.18 2.70 1.68
CA VAL A 164 -10.32 2.92 0.23
C VAL A 164 -9.86 4.33 -0.13
N ASP A 165 -9.42 4.53 -1.36
CA ASP A 165 -9.08 5.84 -1.93
C ASP A 165 -10.28 6.38 -2.72
N CYS A 166 -10.87 7.44 -2.21
CA CYS A 166 -11.99 8.14 -2.86
C CYS A 166 -11.56 9.36 -3.70
N GLY A 167 -10.26 9.51 -3.95
CA GLY A 167 -9.68 10.65 -4.65
C GLY A 167 -9.56 11.93 -3.81
N GLU A 168 -8.76 12.89 -4.29
CA GLU A 168 -8.53 14.20 -3.63
C GLU A 168 -8.08 14.11 -2.16
N GLY A 169 -7.39 13.03 -1.78
CA GLY A 169 -6.96 12.81 -0.39
C GLY A 169 -8.10 12.46 0.57
N ARG A 170 -9.22 11.96 0.06
CA ARG A 170 -10.38 11.46 0.83
C ARG A 170 -10.32 9.94 0.93
N SER A 171 -10.54 9.45 2.11
CA SER A 171 -10.62 8.01 2.41
C SER A 171 -11.64 7.75 3.51
#